data_318693d5685d5d7adeec4e6a80459ebf
#
_entry.id   318693d5685d5d7adeec4e6a80459ebf
#
_cell.length_a   1.000
_cell.length_b   1.000
_cell.length_c   1.000
_cell.angle_alpha   90.00
_cell.angle_beta   90.00
_cell.angle_gamma   90.00
#
_symmetry.space_group_name_H-M   'P 1'
#
loop_
_entity.id
_entity.type
_entity.pdbx_description
1 polymer ?
#
loop_
_entity_poly.entity_id
_entity_poly.type
_entity_poly.pdbx_seq_one_letter_code
_entity_poly.pdbx_strand_id
1 'polypeptide(L)'
;VTDLDSNRVMEWLATMPGESNPSRLKSRWDDFNMFDKPVVTVFGSYDTGKSSLIRRILVDAGTPVPGWLTISGRHETFEVNGVECQGCLLRDTPGLAVGAEDVRGVANTHAAVAALELTDIAIVVVSPQLATGERGLLRALLDGTWTPRDLWFVVSRFDEAGIDPEDDLEGYFELRDRKTAELRESLDLAADFPIHVVVPDFAQFAGSSLSVEAATWDDFRAWDGMNELEQAIAHIGSSALTHARAATEERYWRRILIREVSRLKSQLAEAEPLAAEAEAAESRHEHWSHELREIDLAARADLSALREKLTAVLLSDWEAATGDRSLLLSGVESAISGWSDTYQQHVDRFLQSVGRASARQSGRQSWRNLQEIVTVIEEMEPTSIESARVGKHVKTVGGAVIAALQDISRVRPAKSARMKNPGSESSSGGVGDWSPSEVLAAATAVWKLAQVVLDEWEDYRAARETALHSEKLAKARAEKLAVDLVAIAQTVWDKVMVETEHRLRVVDFSKPEITDGLRESVDQLRKAINAAETLLA
;
A
#
# COMPACT_ATOMS: atom_id res chain seq x y z
N VAL A 1 -29.10 -16.05 -6.82
CA VAL A 1 -28.00 -15.57 -5.96
C VAL A 1 -27.52 -16.79 -5.18
N THR A 2 -26.29 -17.21 -5.39
CA THR A 2 -25.69 -18.32 -4.65
C THR A 2 -25.47 -17.85 -3.21
N ASP A 3 -26.05 -18.56 -2.23
CA ASP A 3 -25.82 -18.28 -0.79
C ASP A 3 -24.31 -18.25 -0.53
N LEU A 4 -23.83 -17.15 0.02
CA LEU A 4 -22.43 -16.99 0.39
C LEU A 4 -22.07 -17.93 1.54
N ASP A 5 -21.23 -18.93 1.29
CA ASP A 5 -20.79 -19.88 2.30
C ASP A 5 -19.83 -19.22 3.31
N SER A 6 -20.34 -18.94 4.51
CA SER A 6 -19.59 -18.30 5.60
C SER A 6 -18.31 -19.07 6.00
N ASN A 7 -18.31 -20.41 5.89
CA ASN A 7 -17.13 -21.22 6.19
C ASN A 7 -16.02 -20.99 5.16
N ARG A 8 -16.36 -20.92 3.88
CA ARG A 8 -15.40 -20.62 2.82
C ARG A 8 -14.79 -19.21 2.96
N VAL A 9 -15.62 -18.24 3.39
CA VAL A 9 -15.11 -16.89 3.71
C VAL A 9 -14.13 -16.94 4.88
N MET A 10 -14.45 -17.69 5.92
CA MET A 10 -13.56 -17.86 7.08
C MET A 10 -12.23 -18.55 6.72
N GLU A 11 -12.29 -19.61 5.89
CA GLU A 11 -11.10 -20.29 5.38
C GLU A 11 -10.24 -19.33 4.57
N TRP A 12 -10.85 -18.56 3.68
CA TRP A 12 -10.15 -17.55 2.92
C TRP A 12 -9.48 -16.48 3.81
N LEU A 13 -10.21 -15.93 4.79
CA LEU A 13 -9.67 -14.97 5.76
C LEU A 13 -8.49 -15.54 6.55
N ALA A 14 -8.51 -16.83 6.89
CA ALA A 14 -7.42 -17.49 7.61
C ALA A 14 -6.12 -17.64 6.78
N THR A 15 -6.23 -17.57 5.45
CA THR A 15 -5.06 -17.60 4.56
C THR A 15 -4.45 -16.22 4.32
N MET A 16 -5.12 -15.13 4.75
CA MET A 16 -4.70 -13.77 4.47
C MET A 16 -3.54 -13.32 5.35
N PRO A 17 -2.53 -12.67 4.77
CA PRO A 17 -1.52 -11.98 5.56
C PRO A 17 -2.13 -10.72 6.18
N GLY A 18 -2.02 -10.53 7.49
CA GLY A 18 -2.39 -9.27 8.13
C GLY A 18 -3.27 -9.39 9.36
N GLU A 19 -3.84 -8.25 9.77
CA GLU A 19 -4.55 -8.07 11.06
C GLU A 19 -6.00 -8.58 11.08
N SER A 20 -6.53 -9.07 9.98
CA SER A 20 -7.88 -9.66 9.96
C SER A 20 -7.87 -10.88 10.89
N ASN A 21 -8.52 -10.74 12.03
CA ASN A 21 -8.66 -11.84 12.98
C ASN A 21 -9.99 -12.57 12.70
N PRO A 22 -9.97 -13.68 11.94
CA PRO A 22 -11.18 -14.42 11.58
C PRO A 22 -11.96 -14.86 12.80
N SER A 23 -11.27 -15.27 13.87
CA SER A 23 -11.91 -15.71 15.12
C SER A 23 -12.69 -14.59 15.80
N ARG A 24 -12.20 -13.34 15.76
CA ARG A 24 -12.92 -12.19 16.30
C ARG A 24 -14.16 -11.85 15.48
N LEU A 25 -14.07 -11.94 14.15
CA LEU A 25 -15.21 -11.70 13.26
C LEU A 25 -16.29 -12.76 13.48
N LYS A 26 -15.88 -14.04 13.63
CA LYS A 26 -16.80 -15.12 13.95
C LYS A 26 -17.44 -14.95 15.33
N SER A 27 -16.66 -14.62 16.37
CA SER A 27 -17.21 -14.37 17.70
C SER A 27 -18.28 -13.27 17.68
N ARG A 28 -18.02 -12.15 16.97
CA ARG A 28 -19.04 -11.08 16.81
C ARG A 28 -20.32 -11.58 16.15
N TRP A 29 -20.21 -12.43 15.14
CA TRP A 29 -21.37 -13.04 14.50
C TRP A 29 -22.08 -13.99 15.46
N ASP A 30 -21.35 -14.88 16.15
CA ASP A 30 -21.91 -15.85 17.08
C ASP A 30 -22.65 -15.15 18.24
N ASP A 31 -22.07 -14.08 18.81
CA ASP A 31 -22.71 -13.26 19.85
C ASP A 31 -24.01 -12.61 19.35
N PHE A 32 -24.02 -12.11 18.11
CA PHE A 32 -25.23 -11.57 17.49
C PHE A 32 -26.28 -12.66 17.23
N ASN A 33 -25.85 -13.83 16.78
CA ASN A 33 -26.76 -14.96 16.49
C ASN A 33 -27.39 -15.57 17.74
N MET A 34 -26.90 -15.24 18.93
CA MET A 34 -27.52 -15.66 20.22
C MET A 34 -28.81 -14.89 20.54
N PHE A 35 -29.12 -13.80 19.90
CA PHE A 35 -30.38 -13.10 20.08
C PHE A 35 -31.55 -13.98 19.53
N ASP A 36 -32.53 -14.25 20.35
CA ASP A 36 -33.69 -15.06 20.01
C ASP A 36 -34.84 -14.29 19.33
N LYS A 37 -34.63 -12.98 19.10
CA LYS A 37 -35.57 -12.06 18.45
C LYS A 37 -34.89 -11.32 17.31
N PRO A 38 -35.65 -10.92 16.27
CA PRO A 38 -35.13 -10.02 15.23
C PRO A 38 -34.60 -8.72 15.83
N VAL A 39 -33.46 -8.31 15.40
CA VAL A 39 -32.83 -7.06 15.81
C VAL A 39 -33.20 -5.96 14.81
N VAL A 40 -33.92 -4.95 15.26
CA VAL A 40 -34.32 -3.78 14.48
C VAL A 40 -33.51 -2.58 14.96
N THR A 41 -32.65 -2.03 14.09
CA THR A 41 -31.79 -0.91 14.45
C THR A 41 -32.32 0.40 13.84
N VAL A 42 -32.60 1.37 14.68
CA VAL A 42 -32.99 2.73 14.29
C VAL A 42 -31.75 3.57 14.12
N PHE A 43 -31.58 4.10 12.92
CA PHE A 43 -30.36 4.76 12.45
C PHE A 43 -30.68 6.05 11.72
N GLY A 44 -29.81 7.05 11.74
CA GLY A 44 -29.99 8.31 11.03
C GLY A 44 -29.20 9.44 11.65
N SER A 45 -29.22 10.59 10.99
CA SER A 45 -28.47 11.77 11.42
C SER A 45 -28.95 12.30 12.78
N TYR A 46 -28.14 13.15 13.37
CA TYR A 46 -28.52 13.86 14.60
C TYR A 46 -29.82 14.66 14.37
N ASP A 47 -30.68 14.71 15.40
CA ASP A 47 -31.96 15.44 15.42
C ASP A 47 -33.00 15.04 14.34
N THR A 48 -32.91 13.83 13.79
CA THR A 48 -33.95 13.29 12.90
C THR A 48 -35.17 12.70 13.60
N GLY A 49 -35.20 12.74 14.94
CA GLY A 49 -36.34 12.23 15.73
C GLY A 49 -36.27 10.75 16.06
N LYS A 50 -35.12 10.06 15.95
CA LYS A 50 -34.95 8.62 16.28
C LYS A 50 -35.48 8.26 17.66
N SER A 51 -35.02 8.96 18.70
CA SER A 51 -35.42 8.66 20.07
C SER A 51 -36.91 8.97 20.33
N SER A 52 -37.47 10.00 19.68
CA SER A 52 -38.93 10.28 19.72
C SER A 52 -39.73 9.18 19.03
N LEU A 53 -39.23 8.66 17.90
CA LEU A 53 -39.83 7.54 17.18
C LEU A 53 -39.83 6.28 18.04
N ILE A 54 -38.70 5.94 18.66
CA ILE A 54 -38.59 4.77 19.55
C ILE A 54 -39.52 4.94 20.75
N ARG A 55 -39.56 6.11 21.42
CA ARG A 55 -40.51 6.37 22.50
C ARG A 55 -41.94 6.12 22.06
N ARG A 56 -42.34 6.66 20.91
CA ARG A 56 -43.72 6.50 20.40
C ARG A 56 -44.08 5.02 20.19
N ILE A 57 -43.22 4.26 19.52
CA ILE A 57 -43.39 2.82 19.30
C ILE A 57 -43.54 2.07 20.62
N LEU A 58 -42.72 2.40 21.63
CA LEU A 58 -42.77 1.76 22.94
C LEU A 58 -44.10 2.06 23.68
N VAL A 59 -44.49 3.33 23.69
CA VAL A 59 -45.71 3.79 24.37
C VAL A 59 -46.96 3.16 23.74
N ASP A 60 -47.06 3.17 22.41
CA ASP A 60 -48.20 2.59 21.69
C ASP A 60 -48.24 1.07 21.84
N ALA A 61 -47.11 0.39 21.99
CA ALA A 61 -47.02 -1.02 22.31
C ALA A 61 -47.27 -1.36 23.80
N GLY A 62 -47.52 -0.37 24.67
CA GLY A 62 -47.64 -0.55 26.11
C GLY A 62 -46.33 -0.99 26.79
N THR A 63 -45.19 -0.80 26.16
CA THR A 63 -43.88 -1.17 26.68
C THR A 63 -43.29 0.00 27.47
N PRO A 64 -42.74 -0.24 28.69
CA PRO A 64 -42.15 0.82 29.48
C PRO A 64 -40.96 1.50 28.74
N VAL A 65 -40.96 2.82 28.72
CA VAL A 65 -39.85 3.59 28.12
C VAL A 65 -38.63 3.49 29.04
N PRO A 66 -37.48 3.00 28.57
CA PRO A 66 -36.29 2.83 29.40
C PRO A 66 -35.63 4.16 29.73
N GLY A 67 -35.04 4.27 30.93
CA GLY A 67 -34.44 5.50 31.43
C GLY A 67 -33.18 5.99 30.65
N TRP A 68 -32.59 5.13 29.83
CA TRP A 68 -31.47 5.51 28.96
C TRP A 68 -31.93 6.25 27.69
N LEU A 69 -33.21 6.13 27.28
CA LEU A 69 -33.74 6.83 26.12
C LEU A 69 -33.84 8.32 26.43
N THR A 70 -33.03 9.11 25.78
CA THR A 70 -32.98 10.55 26.00
C THR A 70 -33.54 11.30 24.80
N ILE A 71 -34.55 12.14 25.06
CA ILE A 71 -35.19 12.97 24.04
C ILE A 71 -34.87 14.44 24.36
N SER A 72 -33.85 14.97 23.71
CA SER A 72 -33.43 16.35 23.91
C SER A 72 -32.58 16.83 22.76
N GLY A 73 -32.78 18.06 22.32
CA GLY A 73 -31.91 18.70 21.32
C GLY A 73 -30.50 19.03 21.81
N ARG A 74 -30.15 18.68 23.07
CA ARG A 74 -28.84 18.96 23.69
C ARG A 74 -28.10 17.72 24.19
N HIS A 75 -28.74 16.55 24.24
CA HIS A 75 -28.13 15.30 24.70
C HIS A 75 -28.07 14.29 23.55
N GLU A 76 -26.88 13.83 23.25
CA GLU A 76 -26.62 12.80 22.24
C GLU A 76 -26.69 11.41 22.85
N THR A 77 -27.21 10.44 22.12
CA THR A 77 -27.03 9.04 22.43
C THR A 77 -25.60 8.64 22.12
N PHE A 78 -24.84 8.23 23.14
CA PHE A 78 -23.42 7.88 23.00
C PHE A 78 -23.18 6.38 22.85
N GLU A 79 -24.16 5.55 23.19
CA GLU A 79 -24.06 4.11 23.18
C GLU A 79 -25.22 3.50 22.42
N VAL A 80 -24.98 2.31 21.85
CA VAL A 80 -26.03 1.51 21.23
C VAL A 80 -26.79 0.78 22.32
N ASN A 81 -28.04 1.17 22.56
CA ASN A 81 -28.89 0.58 23.58
C ASN A 81 -30.07 -0.15 22.92
N GLY A 82 -30.59 -1.18 23.56
CA GLY A 82 -31.69 -1.97 23.03
C GLY A 82 -32.82 -2.17 24.05
N VAL A 83 -34.05 -2.30 23.54
CA VAL A 83 -35.26 -2.59 24.31
C VAL A 83 -36.14 -3.59 23.54
N GLU A 84 -36.70 -4.55 24.24
CA GLU A 84 -37.63 -5.49 23.62
C GLU A 84 -39.01 -4.86 23.42
N CYS A 85 -39.51 -4.92 22.20
CA CYS A 85 -40.79 -4.38 21.81
C CYS A 85 -41.41 -5.19 20.67
N GLN A 86 -42.69 -5.52 20.76
CA GLN A 86 -43.47 -6.22 19.72
C GLN A 86 -42.78 -7.45 19.12
N GLY A 87 -42.06 -8.23 19.94
CA GLY A 87 -41.35 -9.43 19.50
C GLY A 87 -39.99 -9.16 18.84
N CYS A 88 -39.53 -7.91 18.77
CA CYS A 88 -38.23 -7.50 18.27
C CYS A 88 -37.33 -6.97 19.38
N LEU A 89 -36.03 -6.95 19.15
CA LEU A 89 -35.06 -6.13 19.90
C LEU A 89 -34.85 -4.81 19.14
N LEU A 90 -35.48 -3.75 19.61
CA LEU A 90 -35.35 -2.41 19.03
C LEU A 90 -34.10 -1.71 19.58
N ARG A 91 -33.18 -1.30 18.70
CA ARG A 91 -31.92 -0.63 19.07
C ARG A 91 -31.92 0.84 18.67
N ASP A 92 -31.55 1.72 19.60
CA ASP A 92 -31.18 3.11 19.31
C ASP A 92 -29.69 3.23 19.01
N THR A 93 -29.33 4.09 18.07
CA THR A 93 -27.93 4.35 17.70
C THR A 93 -27.57 5.82 17.91
N PRO A 94 -26.29 6.12 18.19
CA PRO A 94 -25.80 7.49 18.11
C PRO A 94 -26.13 8.13 16.76
N GLY A 95 -26.48 9.42 16.77
CA GLY A 95 -26.74 10.15 15.53
C GLY A 95 -25.48 10.27 14.67
N LEU A 96 -25.66 10.17 13.36
CA LEU A 96 -24.59 10.43 12.40
C LEU A 96 -24.22 11.91 12.45
N ALA A 97 -22.95 12.18 12.60
CA ALA A 97 -22.41 13.54 12.52
C ALA A 97 -21.99 13.84 11.08
N VAL A 98 -22.84 14.57 10.37
CA VAL A 98 -22.56 15.01 9.00
C VAL A 98 -21.64 16.24 9.03
N GLY A 99 -20.44 16.13 8.46
CA GLY A 99 -19.48 17.23 8.35
C GLY A 99 -18.74 17.59 9.64
N ALA A 100 -18.82 16.77 10.68
CA ALA A 100 -18.04 17.00 11.90
C ALA A 100 -16.59 16.51 11.72
N GLU A 101 -15.64 17.43 11.81
CA GLU A 101 -14.21 17.12 11.97
C GLU A 101 -13.88 16.75 13.44
N ASP A 102 -14.87 16.71 14.31
CA ASP A 102 -14.73 16.42 15.73
C ASP A 102 -14.56 14.90 15.98
N VAL A 103 -13.62 14.56 16.86
CA VAL A 103 -13.32 13.17 17.26
C VAL A 103 -14.55 12.44 17.77
N ARG A 104 -15.49 13.12 18.45
CA ARG A 104 -16.74 12.54 18.95
C ARG A 104 -17.71 12.17 17.83
N GLY A 105 -17.87 13.06 16.85
CA GLY A 105 -18.72 12.78 15.69
C GLY A 105 -18.25 11.59 14.87
N VAL A 106 -16.93 11.42 14.71
CA VAL A 106 -16.32 10.27 14.07
C VAL A 106 -16.60 8.99 14.87
N ALA A 107 -16.43 9.01 16.19
CA ALA A 107 -16.70 7.85 17.06
C ALA A 107 -18.18 7.43 17.02
N ASN A 108 -19.12 8.38 17.08
CA ASN A 108 -20.56 8.13 16.99
C ASN A 108 -20.93 7.52 15.63
N THR A 109 -20.38 8.04 14.54
CA THR A 109 -20.60 7.46 13.20
C THR A 109 -20.07 6.04 13.11
N HIS A 110 -18.89 5.75 13.65
CA HIS A 110 -18.34 4.39 13.71
C HIS A 110 -19.22 3.43 14.52
N ALA A 111 -19.73 3.86 15.69
CA ALA A 111 -20.61 3.05 16.51
C ALA A 111 -21.93 2.75 15.79
N ALA A 112 -22.53 3.75 15.14
CA ALA A 112 -23.76 3.60 14.38
C ALA A 112 -23.59 2.66 13.18
N VAL A 113 -22.52 2.81 12.42
CA VAL A 113 -22.19 1.92 11.28
C VAL A 113 -21.91 0.49 11.76
N ALA A 114 -21.18 0.32 12.87
CA ALA A 114 -20.93 -1.00 13.45
C ALA A 114 -22.20 -1.71 13.92
N ALA A 115 -23.19 -0.95 14.41
CA ALA A 115 -24.50 -1.50 14.78
C ALA A 115 -25.30 -1.98 13.55
N LEU A 116 -25.16 -1.31 12.40
CA LEU A 116 -25.79 -1.73 11.15
C LEU A 116 -25.17 -2.99 10.53
N GLU A 117 -23.90 -3.28 10.81
CA GLU A 117 -23.27 -4.52 10.32
C GLU A 117 -23.98 -5.76 10.85
N LEU A 118 -24.49 -5.69 12.09
CA LEU A 118 -25.15 -6.76 12.81
C LEU A 118 -26.55 -6.33 13.22
N THR A 119 -27.44 -6.25 12.24
CA THR A 119 -28.87 -5.97 12.42
C THR A 119 -29.68 -6.75 11.40
N ASP A 120 -30.85 -7.24 11.81
CA ASP A 120 -31.74 -7.96 10.90
C ASP A 120 -32.51 -6.97 10.02
N ILE A 121 -32.96 -5.86 10.59
CA ILE A 121 -33.66 -4.80 9.87
C ILE A 121 -33.09 -3.44 10.29
N ALA A 122 -32.77 -2.62 9.32
CA ALA A 122 -32.37 -1.24 9.53
C ALA A 122 -33.52 -0.29 9.21
N ILE A 123 -33.87 0.58 10.15
CA ILE A 123 -34.81 1.68 9.98
C ILE A 123 -33.99 2.98 9.88
N VAL A 124 -33.88 3.52 8.67
CA VAL A 124 -33.16 4.77 8.40
C VAL A 124 -34.09 5.95 8.58
N VAL A 125 -33.90 6.71 9.66
CA VAL A 125 -34.71 7.89 9.96
C VAL A 125 -34.09 9.14 9.33
N VAL A 126 -34.84 9.80 8.50
CA VAL A 126 -34.46 11.03 7.80
C VAL A 126 -35.45 12.16 8.10
N SER A 127 -34.99 13.41 8.01
CA SER A 127 -35.89 14.58 8.08
C SER A 127 -36.58 14.81 6.73
N PRO A 128 -37.70 15.54 6.68
CA PRO A 128 -38.34 15.95 5.42
C PRO A 128 -37.42 16.77 4.51
N GLN A 129 -36.36 17.32 5.07
CA GLN A 129 -35.35 18.17 4.42
C GLN A 129 -34.00 17.45 4.41
N LEU A 130 -33.84 16.45 3.57
CA LEU A 130 -32.61 15.66 3.50
C LEU A 130 -31.40 16.53 3.11
N ALA A 131 -30.47 16.74 4.02
CA ALA A 131 -29.26 17.53 3.79
C ALA A 131 -28.33 16.84 2.75
N THR A 132 -27.60 17.65 1.95
CA THR A 132 -26.72 17.14 0.89
C THR A 132 -25.61 16.19 1.42
N GLY A 133 -25.04 16.49 2.58
CA GLY A 133 -24.01 15.65 3.21
C GLY A 133 -24.56 14.31 3.72
N GLU A 134 -25.79 14.34 4.26
CA GLU A 134 -26.50 13.14 4.72
C GLU A 134 -26.79 12.19 3.54
N ARG A 135 -27.18 12.75 2.38
CA ARG A 135 -27.42 11.97 1.15
C ARG A 135 -26.19 11.19 0.72
N GLY A 136 -25.01 11.80 0.74
CA GLY A 136 -23.75 11.14 0.37
C GLY A 136 -23.43 9.95 1.30
N LEU A 137 -23.64 10.13 2.61
CA LEU A 137 -23.42 9.08 3.60
C LEU A 137 -24.44 7.94 3.44
N LEU A 138 -25.73 8.25 3.25
CA LEU A 138 -26.77 7.25 3.05
C LEU A 138 -26.54 6.43 1.77
N ARG A 139 -26.12 7.07 0.69
CA ARG A 139 -25.75 6.34 -0.55
C ARG A 139 -24.56 5.41 -0.35
N ALA A 140 -23.57 5.80 0.44
CA ALA A 140 -22.42 4.94 0.76
C ALA A 140 -22.82 3.73 1.64
N LEU A 141 -23.87 3.85 2.45
CA LEU A 141 -24.43 2.74 3.23
C LEU A 141 -25.29 1.80 2.39
N LEU A 142 -25.88 2.32 1.29
CA LEU A 142 -26.65 1.54 0.33
C LEU A 142 -25.75 0.81 -0.66
N ASP A 143 -24.81 0.03 -0.14
CA ASP A 143 -23.73 -0.67 -0.87
C ASP A 143 -24.21 -1.85 -1.76
N GLY A 144 -25.50 -1.92 -2.03
CA GLY A 144 -26.12 -2.99 -2.82
C GLY A 144 -26.33 -4.30 -2.05
N THR A 145 -26.01 -4.34 -0.77
CA THR A 145 -26.19 -5.53 0.08
C THR A 145 -27.55 -5.57 0.79
N TRP A 146 -28.29 -4.46 0.76
CA TRP A 146 -29.60 -4.34 1.39
C TRP A 146 -30.74 -4.69 0.43
N THR A 147 -31.76 -5.34 0.98
CA THR A 147 -33.00 -5.63 0.27
C THR A 147 -34.18 -4.85 0.84
N PRO A 148 -35.30 -4.72 0.13
CA PRO A 148 -36.50 -4.06 0.65
C PRO A 148 -37.08 -4.70 1.92
N ARG A 149 -36.68 -5.92 2.24
CA ARG A 149 -37.12 -6.62 3.44
C ARG A 149 -36.39 -6.20 4.71
N ASP A 150 -35.13 -5.82 4.57
CA ASP A 150 -34.21 -5.58 5.68
C ASP A 150 -33.73 -4.12 5.80
N LEU A 151 -34.18 -3.24 4.91
CA LEU A 151 -33.91 -1.80 4.97
C LEU A 151 -35.17 -0.98 4.70
N TRP A 152 -35.57 -0.17 5.67
CA TRP A 152 -36.70 0.72 5.60
C TRP A 152 -36.28 2.17 5.80
N PHE A 153 -36.99 3.09 5.15
CA PHE A 153 -36.82 4.52 5.36
C PHE A 153 -38.00 5.06 6.14
N VAL A 154 -37.72 5.93 7.11
CA VAL A 154 -38.73 6.65 7.87
C VAL A 154 -38.48 8.13 7.74
N VAL A 155 -39.35 8.85 7.04
CA VAL A 155 -39.36 10.33 7.04
C VAL A 155 -40.09 10.77 8.30
N SER A 156 -39.33 11.17 9.32
CA SER A 156 -39.85 11.57 10.64
C SER A 156 -40.01 13.07 10.75
N ARG A 157 -40.79 13.53 11.74
CA ARG A 157 -41.10 14.95 11.97
C ARG A 157 -41.71 15.62 10.75
N PHE A 158 -42.64 14.92 10.10
CA PHE A 158 -43.22 15.39 8.86
C PHE A 158 -44.16 16.58 9.05
N ASP A 159 -44.65 16.84 10.27
CA ASP A 159 -45.31 18.08 10.69
C ASP A 159 -44.47 19.34 10.48
N GLU A 160 -43.16 19.21 10.43
CA GLU A 160 -42.24 20.32 10.13
C GLU A 160 -42.02 20.53 8.60
N ALA A 161 -42.68 19.77 7.75
CA ALA A 161 -42.50 19.86 6.29
C ALA A 161 -43.15 21.10 5.65
N GLY A 162 -43.97 21.83 6.42
CA GLY A 162 -44.50 23.15 6.01
C GLY A 162 -45.99 23.17 5.64
N ILE A 163 -46.71 22.08 5.81
CA ILE A 163 -48.18 22.05 5.73
C ILE A 163 -48.71 21.46 7.05
N ASP A 164 -49.58 22.21 7.71
CA ASP A 164 -50.23 21.76 8.93
C ASP A 164 -51.38 20.81 8.57
N PRO A 165 -51.38 19.54 9.03
CA PRO A 165 -52.41 18.57 8.73
C PRO A 165 -53.77 18.92 9.35
N GLU A 166 -53.79 19.74 10.40
CA GLU A 166 -55.06 20.21 11.01
C GLU A 166 -55.75 21.29 10.16
N ASP A 167 -54.96 22.05 9.39
CA ASP A 167 -55.47 23.12 8.52
C ASP A 167 -55.75 22.63 7.09
N ASP A 168 -54.85 21.80 6.50
CA ASP A 168 -54.94 21.31 5.13
C ASP A 168 -54.45 19.84 5.03
N LEU A 169 -55.35 18.92 5.32
CA LEU A 169 -55.07 17.49 5.28
C LEU A 169 -54.78 16.96 3.86
N GLU A 170 -55.44 17.48 2.84
CA GLU A 170 -55.24 17.05 1.45
C GLU A 170 -53.87 17.49 0.94
N GLY A 171 -53.55 18.76 1.13
CA GLY A 171 -52.19 19.27 0.80
C GLY A 171 -51.08 18.58 1.59
N TYR A 172 -51.33 18.18 2.84
CA TYR A 172 -50.40 17.39 3.63
C TYR A 172 -50.11 16.03 2.99
N PHE A 173 -51.14 15.30 2.53
CA PHE A 173 -50.91 14.01 1.86
C PHE A 173 -50.24 14.17 0.49
N GLU A 174 -50.58 15.20 -0.29
CA GLU A 174 -49.86 15.49 -1.52
C GLU A 174 -48.39 15.80 -1.29
N LEU A 175 -48.07 16.57 -0.22
CA LEU A 175 -46.69 16.85 0.17
C LEU A 175 -45.94 15.57 0.57
N ARG A 176 -46.61 14.68 1.31
CA ARG A 176 -46.09 13.40 1.73
C ARG A 176 -45.68 12.54 0.52
N ASP A 177 -46.54 12.40 -0.45
CA ASP A 177 -46.29 11.63 -1.65
C ASP A 177 -45.13 12.22 -2.48
N ARG A 178 -45.11 13.54 -2.62
CA ARG A 178 -44.02 14.25 -3.28
C ARG A 178 -42.67 14.03 -2.59
N LYS A 179 -42.62 14.17 -1.28
CA LYS A 179 -41.38 13.96 -0.49
C LYS A 179 -40.90 12.52 -0.51
N THR A 180 -41.82 11.56 -0.55
CA THR A 180 -41.50 10.14 -0.74
C THR A 180 -40.85 9.92 -2.12
N ALA A 181 -41.39 10.51 -3.18
CA ALA A 181 -40.80 10.44 -4.53
C ALA A 181 -39.43 11.11 -4.61
N GLU A 182 -39.27 12.31 -4.02
CA GLU A 182 -38.00 13.01 -3.92
C GLU A 182 -36.92 12.17 -3.19
N LEU A 183 -37.28 11.49 -2.11
CA LEU A 183 -36.36 10.62 -1.37
C LEU A 183 -35.91 9.43 -2.23
N ARG A 184 -36.86 8.77 -2.93
CA ARG A 184 -36.55 7.66 -3.84
C ARG A 184 -35.56 8.10 -4.93
N GLU A 185 -35.85 9.20 -5.61
CA GLU A 185 -34.98 9.73 -6.65
C GLU A 185 -33.60 10.13 -6.09
N SER A 186 -33.57 10.79 -4.92
CA SER A 186 -32.32 11.28 -4.35
C SER A 186 -31.36 10.19 -3.93
N LEU A 187 -31.86 9.03 -3.53
CA LEU A 187 -31.09 7.86 -3.09
C LEU A 187 -31.01 6.73 -4.13
N ASP A 188 -31.66 6.91 -5.28
CA ASP A 188 -31.78 5.90 -6.35
C ASP A 188 -32.40 4.58 -5.84
N LEU A 189 -33.47 4.70 -5.05
CA LEU A 189 -34.15 3.56 -4.45
C LEU A 189 -35.13 2.89 -5.42
N ALA A 190 -35.07 1.58 -5.49
CA ALA A 190 -36.08 0.80 -6.20
C ALA A 190 -37.48 1.00 -5.59
N ALA A 191 -38.54 0.80 -6.40
CA ALA A 191 -39.92 1.11 -6.02
C ALA A 191 -40.43 0.30 -4.82
N ASP A 192 -39.85 -0.85 -4.57
CA ASP A 192 -40.24 -1.81 -3.52
C ASP A 192 -39.62 -1.54 -2.15
N PHE A 193 -38.66 -0.61 -2.03
CA PHE A 193 -38.16 -0.22 -0.71
C PHE A 193 -39.24 0.49 0.10
N PRO A 194 -39.51 0.04 1.35
CA PRO A 194 -40.50 0.68 2.22
C PRO A 194 -40.05 2.09 2.61
N ILE A 195 -40.95 3.05 2.45
CA ILE A 195 -40.79 4.42 2.97
C ILE A 195 -42.02 4.74 3.78
N HIS A 196 -41.85 4.95 5.08
CA HIS A 196 -42.91 5.40 5.98
C HIS A 196 -42.72 6.89 6.27
N VAL A 197 -43.81 7.63 6.24
CA VAL A 197 -43.82 9.05 6.60
C VAL A 197 -44.59 9.19 7.90
N VAL A 198 -43.93 9.66 8.96
CA VAL A 198 -44.50 9.62 10.31
C VAL A 198 -44.30 10.95 11.08
N VAL A 199 -45.21 11.18 12.01
CA VAL A 199 -45.14 12.24 13.02
C VAL A 199 -45.19 11.59 14.41
N PRO A 200 -44.01 11.28 15.01
CA PRO A 200 -43.95 10.58 16.30
C PRO A 200 -44.46 11.43 17.47
N ASP A 201 -44.38 12.75 17.38
CA ASP A 201 -44.78 13.68 18.44
C ASP A 201 -45.17 15.02 17.83
N PHE A 202 -46.43 15.15 17.39
CA PHE A 202 -46.96 16.34 16.73
C PHE A 202 -46.76 17.58 17.64
N ALA A 203 -46.24 18.64 17.05
CA ALA A 203 -45.94 19.90 17.72
C ALA A 203 -45.16 19.73 19.06
N GLN A 204 -44.46 18.61 19.23
CA GLN A 204 -43.70 18.23 20.43
C GLN A 204 -44.58 18.21 21.73
N PHE A 205 -45.83 17.73 21.62
CA PHE A 205 -46.76 17.67 22.75
C PHE A 205 -46.22 16.88 23.95
N ALA A 206 -45.56 15.78 23.71
CA ALA A 206 -44.94 15.01 24.77
C ALA A 206 -43.54 15.55 25.16
N GLY A 207 -42.92 16.33 24.31
CA GLY A 207 -41.60 16.93 24.53
C GLY A 207 -40.54 15.92 24.95
N SER A 208 -39.83 16.20 26.04
CA SER A 208 -38.79 15.32 26.60
C SER A 208 -39.31 14.30 27.62
N SER A 209 -40.63 14.24 27.90
CA SER A 209 -41.20 13.32 28.88
C SER A 209 -41.02 11.88 28.46
N LEU A 210 -40.61 11.01 29.37
CA LEU A 210 -40.56 9.56 29.17
C LEU A 210 -41.85 8.88 29.69
N SER A 211 -42.62 9.58 30.52
CA SER A 211 -43.91 9.08 31.08
C SER A 211 -45.06 9.74 30.30
N VAL A 212 -45.38 9.16 29.17
CA VAL A 212 -46.45 9.62 28.26
C VAL A 212 -47.44 8.50 28.07
N GLU A 213 -48.72 8.83 28.04
CA GLU A 213 -49.81 7.89 27.77
C GLU A 213 -50.08 7.81 26.24
N ALA A 214 -50.41 6.66 25.71
CA ALA A 214 -50.72 6.47 24.30
C ALA A 214 -51.87 7.39 23.81
N ALA A 215 -52.82 7.68 24.69
CA ALA A 215 -53.92 8.58 24.41
C ALA A 215 -53.51 10.04 24.08
N THR A 216 -52.27 10.43 24.42
CA THR A 216 -51.71 11.75 24.05
C THR A 216 -51.76 12.04 22.59
N TRP A 217 -51.71 11.00 21.74
CA TRP A 217 -51.66 11.15 20.27
C TRP A 217 -52.92 10.64 19.56
N ASP A 218 -54.01 10.27 20.28
CA ASP A 218 -55.19 9.68 19.65
C ASP A 218 -55.84 10.58 18.58
N ASP A 219 -55.82 11.88 18.77
CA ASP A 219 -56.37 12.85 17.80
C ASP A 219 -55.59 12.92 16.48
N PHE A 220 -54.32 12.45 16.46
CA PHE A 220 -53.42 12.55 15.31
C PHE A 220 -53.28 11.24 14.52
N ARG A 221 -53.77 10.11 15.05
CA ARG A 221 -53.60 8.77 14.49
C ARG A 221 -54.15 8.61 13.05
N ALA A 222 -55.07 9.45 12.65
CA ALA A 222 -55.66 9.42 11.31
C ALA A 222 -54.67 9.81 10.19
N TRP A 223 -53.61 10.55 10.53
CA TRP A 223 -52.66 11.10 9.56
C TRP A 223 -51.19 11.00 9.98
N ASP A 224 -50.88 10.61 11.23
CA ASP A 224 -49.51 10.60 11.76
C ASP A 224 -48.63 9.48 11.16
N GLY A 225 -49.21 8.52 10.44
CA GLY A 225 -48.51 7.40 9.80
C GLY A 225 -47.94 6.34 10.76
N MET A 226 -48.10 6.51 12.06
CA MET A 226 -47.51 5.61 13.05
C MET A 226 -48.12 4.21 13.03
N ASN A 227 -49.44 4.10 12.83
CA ASN A 227 -50.14 2.80 12.79
C ASN A 227 -49.56 1.84 11.72
N GLU A 228 -49.21 2.37 10.54
CA GLU A 228 -48.65 1.58 9.42
C GLU A 228 -47.24 1.07 9.78
N LEU A 229 -46.39 1.93 10.36
CA LEU A 229 -45.05 1.55 10.79
C LEU A 229 -45.08 0.52 11.93
N GLU A 230 -45.96 0.68 12.92
CA GLU A 230 -46.08 -0.23 14.05
C GLU A 230 -46.59 -1.61 13.61
N GLN A 231 -47.55 -1.68 12.70
CA GLN A 231 -48.00 -2.93 12.09
C GLN A 231 -46.85 -3.62 11.33
N ALA A 232 -46.02 -2.87 10.60
CA ALA A 232 -44.86 -3.42 9.93
C ALA A 232 -43.84 -3.99 10.91
N ILE A 233 -43.56 -3.30 12.02
CA ILE A 233 -42.65 -3.78 13.08
C ILE A 233 -43.23 -5.04 13.76
N ALA A 234 -44.52 -5.03 14.12
CA ALA A 234 -45.16 -6.18 14.73
C ALA A 234 -45.15 -7.41 13.80
N HIS A 235 -45.27 -7.20 12.49
CA HIS A 235 -45.13 -8.24 11.49
C HIS A 235 -43.73 -8.87 11.48
N ILE A 236 -42.64 -8.06 11.65
CA ILE A 236 -41.29 -8.59 11.80
C ILE A 236 -41.19 -9.50 13.02
N GLY A 237 -41.66 -9.04 14.18
CA GLY A 237 -41.62 -9.81 15.43
C GLY A 237 -42.37 -11.15 15.37
N SER A 238 -43.35 -11.26 14.47
CA SER A 238 -44.11 -12.50 14.22
C SER A 238 -43.51 -13.36 13.09
N SER A 239 -42.54 -12.86 12.34
CA SER A 239 -41.91 -13.55 11.20
C SER A 239 -40.86 -14.57 11.66
N ALA A 240 -40.53 -15.55 10.78
CA ALA A 240 -39.49 -16.52 11.07
C ALA A 240 -38.12 -15.85 11.17
N LEU A 241 -37.56 -15.82 12.38
CA LEU A 241 -36.21 -15.27 12.67
C LEU A 241 -35.12 -15.85 11.75
N THR A 242 -35.23 -17.12 11.39
CA THR A 242 -34.26 -17.83 10.55
C THR A 242 -34.02 -17.15 9.20
N HIS A 243 -35.08 -16.64 8.55
CA HIS A 243 -34.91 -15.95 7.26
C HIS A 243 -34.22 -14.58 7.39
N ALA A 244 -34.62 -13.80 8.40
CA ALA A 244 -33.98 -12.50 8.67
C ALA A 244 -32.50 -12.71 9.02
N ARG A 245 -32.21 -13.72 9.83
CA ARG A 245 -30.85 -14.04 10.28
C ARG A 245 -29.96 -14.54 9.14
N ALA A 246 -30.47 -15.35 8.22
CA ALA A 246 -29.73 -15.80 7.03
C ALA A 246 -29.35 -14.63 6.12
N ALA A 247 -30.30 -13.71 5.88
CA ALA A 247 -30.00 -12.50 5.10
C ALA A 247 -28.94 -11.60 5.78
N THR A 248 -29.00 -11.50 7.11
CA THR A 248 -28.00 -10.77 7.90
C THR A 248 -26.63 -11.43 7.83
N GLU A 249 -26.56 -12.77 7.91
CA GLU A 249 -25.32 -13.52 7.79
C GLU A 249 -24.65 -13.27 6.43
N GLU A 250 -25.41 -13.44 5.35
CA GLU A 250 -24.90 -13.18 4.00
C GLU A 250 -24.38 -11.74 3.87
N ARG A 251 -25.16 -10.75 4.31
CA ARG A 251 -24.77 -9.34 4.26
C ARG A 251 -23.52 -9.04 5.08
N TYR A 252 -23.40 -9.62 6.28
CA TYR A 252 -22.26 -9.46 7.17
C TYR A 252 -20.98 -9.96 6.52
N TRP A 253 -20.96 -11.19 6.03
CA TRP A 253 -19.78 -11.79 5.41
C TRP A 253 -19.45 -11.16 4.06
N ARG A 254 -20.45 -10.79 3.27
CA ARG A 254 -20.27 -10.08 2.01
C ARG A 254 -19.57 -8.73 2.20
N ARG A 255 -19.96 -7.97 3.20
CA ARG A 255 -19.32 -6.68 3.55
C ARG A 255 -17.89 -6.85 4.03
N ILE A 256 -17.63 -7.88 4.83
CA ILE A 256 -16.24 -8.22 5.23
C ILE A 256 -15.40 -8.51 4.00
N LEU A 257 -15.88 -9.35 3.08
CA LEU A 257 -15.18 -9.66 1.84
C LEU A 257 -14.89 -8.40 1.01
N ILE A 258 -15.90 -7.57 0.76
CA ILE A 258 -15.75 -6.32 -0.03
C ILE A 258 -14.70 -5.41 0.61
N ARG A 259 -14.73 -5.23 1.92
CA ARG A 259 -13.76 -4.40 2.65
C ARG A 259 -12.34 -4.96 2.54
N GLU A 260 -12.17 -6.26 2.74
CA GLU A 260 -10.85 -6.89 2.66
C GLU A 260 -10.31 -6.90 1.23
N VAL A 261 -11.15 -7.15 0.22
CA VAL A 261 -10.75 -7.03 -1.20
C VAL A 261 -10.31 -5.62 -1.54
N SER A 262 -11.04 -4.60 -1.06
CA SER A 262 -10.64 -3.21 -1.25
C SER A 262 -9.28 -2.90 -0.63
N ARG A 263 -9.02 -3.41 0.58
CA ARG A 263 -7.73 -3.30 1.26
C ARG A 263 -6.61 -3.99 0.47
N LEU A 264 -6.84 -5.22 0.01
CA LEU A 264 -5.87 -5.98 -0.79
C LEU A 264 -5.58 -5.30 -2.13
N LYS A 265 -6.59 -4.74 -2.79
CA LYS A 265 -6.41 -3.96 -4.04
C LYS A 265 -5.55 -2.72 -3.81
N SER A 266 -5.73 -2.03 -2.70
CA SER A 266 -4.87 -0.89 -2.34
C SER A 266 -3.41 -1.33 -2.10
N GLN A 267 -3.20 -2.43 -1.38
CA GLN A 267 -1.87 -3.00 -1.16
C GLN A 267 -1.22 -3.46 -2.48
N LEU A 268 -1.99 -4.08 -3.37
CA LEU A 268 -1.50 -4.48 -4.69
C LEU A 268 -1.05 -3.27 -5.52
N ALA A 269 -1.85 -2.21 -5.54
CA ALA A 269 -1.52 -0.97 -6.26
C ALA A 269 -0.25 -0.28 -5.73
N GLU A 270 0.10 -0.48 -4.46
CA GLU A 270 1.36 -0.02 -3.89
C GLU A 270 2.53 -0.96 -4.19
N ALA A 271 2.30 -2.28 -4.19
CA ALA A 271 3.35 -3.29 -4.37
C ALA A 271 3.77 -3.47 -5.84
N GLU A 272 2.84 -3.40 -6.79
CA GLU A 272 3.14 -3.59 -8.22
C GLU A 272 4.24 -2.66 -8.77
N PRO A 273 4.19 -1.34 -8.56
CA PRO A 273 5.23 -0.45 -9.05
C PRO A 273 6.59 -0.69 -8.39
N LEU A 274 6.61 -1.20 -7.15
CA LEU A 274 7.85 -1.54 -6.44
C LEU A 274 8.48 -2.81 -7.01
N ALA A 275 7.68 -3.83 -7.26
CA ALA A 275 8.13 -5.08 -7.89
C ALA A 275 8.68 -4.80 -9.30
N ALA A 276 7.98 -4.01 -10.11
CA ALA A 276 8.43 -3.63 -11.44
C ALA A 276 9.75 -2.82 -11.41
N GLU A 277 9.94 -1.94 -10.41
CA GLU A 277 11.19 -1.17 -10.26
C GLU A 277 12.35 -2.06 -9.82
N ALA A 278 12.10 -3.04 -8.93
CA ALA A 278 13.08 -4.01 -8.48
C ALA A 278 13.53 -4.93 -9.64
N GLU A 279 12.59 -5.46 -10.44
CA GLU A 279 12.88 -6.25 -11.64
C GLU A 279 13.69 -5.46 -12.67
N ALA A 280 13.33 -4.19 -12.88
CA ALA A 280 14.07 -3.33 -13.77
C ALA A 280 15.49 -3.02 -13.25
N ALA A 281 15.69 -2.94 -11.93
CA ALA A 281 17.01 -2.80 -11.33
C ALA A 281 17.86 -4.05 -11.56
N GLU A 282 17.31 -5.23 -11.29
CA GLU A 282 17.98 -6.51 -11.51
C GLU A 282 18.40 -6.71 -12.97
N SER A 283 17.50 -6.47 -13.91
CA SER A 283 17.80 -6.55 -15.36
C SER A 283 18.89 -5.56 -15.79
N ARG A 284 18.92 -4.35 -15.21
CA ARG A 284 20.01 -3.38 -15.47
C ARG A 284 21.34 -3.87 -14.91
N HIS A 285 21.34 -4.45 -13.72
CA HIS A 285 22.54 -5.02 -13.11
C HIS A 285 23.15 -6.12 -13.97
N GLU A 286 22.34 -7.03 -14.43
CA GLU A 286 22.77 -8.11 -15.34
C GLU A 286 23.38 -7.53 -16.62
N HIS A 287 22.72 -6.53 -17.23
CA HIS A 287 23.20 -5.86 -18.42
C HIS A 287 24.55 -5.19 -18.19
N TRP A 288 24.70 -4.40 -17.11
CA TRP A 288 25.95 -3.74 -16.79
C TRP A 288 27.08 -4.69 -16.44
N SER A 289 26.76 -5.77 -15.72
CA SER A 289 27.73 -6.83 -15.41
C SER A 289 28.20 -7.57 -16.66
N HIS A 290 27.32 -7.73 -17.66
CA HIS A 290 27.69 -8.29 -18.95
C HIS A 290 28.59 -7.33 -19.74
N GLU A 291 28.20 -6.06 -19.87
CA GLU A 291 28.99 -5.03 -20.59
C GLU A 291 30.40 -4.88 -19.99
N LEU A 292 30.50 -4.86 -18.65
CA LEU A 292 31.80 -4.79 -17.96
C LEU A 292 32.67 -6.02 -18.26
N ARG A 293 32.10 -7.21 -18.28
CA ARG A 293 32.80 -8.45 -18.65
C ARG A 293 33.30 -8.42 -20.09
N GLU A 294 32.53 -7.88 -21.03
CA GLU A 294 32.96 -7.71 -22.42
C GLU A 294 34.16 -6.77 -22.54
N ILE A 295 34.17 -5.67 -21.78
CA ILE A 295 35.33 -4.74 -21.72
C ILE A 295 36.55 -5.49 -21.17
N ASP A 296 36.42 -6.27 -20.11
CA ASP A 296 37.52 -7.05 -19.52
C ASP A 296 38.09 -8.09 -20.51
N LEU A 297 37.19 -8.84 -21.15
CA LEU A 297 37.59 -9.85 -22.15
C LEU A 297 38.34 -9.21 -23.32
N ALA A 298 37.86 -8.07 -23.83
CA ALA A 298 38.51 -7.37 -24.90
C ALA A 298 39.90 -6.85 -24.49
N ALA A 299 40.04 -6.26 -23.30
CA ALA A 299 41.32 -5.80 -22.78
C ALA A 299 42.32 -6.93 -22.64
N ARG A 300 41.89 -8.10 -22.13
CA ARG A 300 42.77 -9.29 -22.01
C ARG A 300 43.13 -9.90 -23.34
N ALA A 301 42.24 -9.91 -24.32
CA ALA A 301 42.54 -10.38 -25.66
C ALA A 301 43.65 -9.56 -26.32
N ASP A 302 43.65 -8.24 -26.10
CA ASP A 302 44.64 -7.35 -26.68
C ASP A 302 46.02 -7.35 -25.97
N LEU A 303 46.15 -8.04 -24.83
CA LEU A 303 47.47 -8.20 -24.18
C LEU A 303 48.52 -8.91 -25.06
N SER A 304 48.07 -9.80 -25.97
CA SER A 304 48.96 -10.43 -26.93
C SER A 304 49.55 -9.41 -27.93
N ALA A 305 48.72 -8.50 -28.44
CA ALA A 305 49.15 -7.42 -29.31
C ALA A 305 50.08 -6.40 -28.58
N LEU A 306 49.78 -6.11 -27.29
CA LEU A 306 50.67 -5.31 -26.45
C LEU A 306 52.05 -5.97 -26.29
N ARG A 307 52.10 -7.28 -26.05
CA ARG A 307 53.36 -8.05 -25.96
C ARG A 307 54.18 -7.94 -27.23
N GLU A 308 53.53 -8.10 -28.39
CA GLU A 308 54.21 -7.98 -29.69
C GLU A 308 54.82 -6.57 -29.89
N LYS A 309 54.03 -5.54 -29.57
CA LYS A 309 54.53 -4.15 -29.64
C LYS A 309 55.71 -3.88 -28.71
N LEU A 310 55.64 -4.36 -27.47
CA LEU A 310 56.73 -4.23 -26.50
C LEU A 310 57.98 -4.97 -26.94
N THR A 311 57.82 -6.18 -27.46
CA THR A 311 58.91 -6.96 -28.02
C THR A 311 59.60 -6.19 -29.18
N ALA A 312 58.78 -5.62 -30.08
CA ALA A 312 59.30 -4.84 -31.22
C ALA A 312 60.08 -3.58 -30.74
N VAL A 313 59.58 -2.87 -29.72
CA VAL A 313 60.28 -1.70 -29.14
C VAL A 313 61.61 -2.11 -28.54
N LEU A 314 61.68 -3.20 -27.77
CA LEU A 314 62.90 -3.68 -27.18
C LEU A 314 63.92 -4.14 -28.25
N LEU A 315 63.50 -4.82 -29.30
CA LEU A 315 64.36 -5.22 -30.41
C LEU A 315 64.87 -4.04 -31.22
N SER A 316 64.02 -3.04 -31.50
CA SER A 316 64.44 -1.82 -32.19
C SER A 316 65.52 -1.04 -31.42
N ASP A 317 65.42 -0.97 -30.07
CA ASP A 317 66.45 -0.40 -29.22
C ASP A 317 67.75 -1.21 -29.26
N TRP A 318 67.67 -2.54 -29.30
CA TRP A 318 68.82 -3.41 -29.48
C TRP A 318 69.52 -3.18 -30.79
N GLU A 319 68.80 -3.05 -31.92
CA GLU A 319 69.32 -2.82 -33.26
C GLU A 319 69.92 -1.46 -33.40
N ALA A 320 69.30 -0.42 -32.88
CA ALA A 320 69.76 0.95 -33.00
C ALA A 320 71.11 1.20 -32.34
N ALA A 321 71.52 0.41 -31.38
CA ALA A 321 72.80 0.48 -30.63
C ALA A 321 73.14 1.87 -30.06
N THR A 322 72.19 2.82 -30.04
CA THR A 322 72.37 4.21 -29.64
C THR A 322 72.50 4.39 -28.15
N GLY A 323 71.98 3.47 -27.38
CA GLY A 323 71.94 3.53 -25.93
C GLY A 323 71.05 4.65 -25.37
N ASP A 324 70.15 5.17 -26.17
CA ASP A 324 69.28 6.30 -25.76
C ASP A 324 68.11 5.78 -24.92
N ARG A 325 68.30 5.83 -23.58
CA ARG A 325 67.29 5.43 -22.60
C ARG A 325 65.97 6.16 -22.79
N SER A 326 66.02 7.41 -23.26
CA SER A 326 64.80 8.22 -23.39
C SER A 326 63.88 7.71 -24.50
N LEU A 327 64.44 7.21 -25.60
CA LEU A 327 63.71 6.63 -26.72
C LEU A 327 63.07 5.26 -26.32
N LEU A 328 63.82 4.42 -25.61
CA LEU A 328 63.33 3.16 -25.10
C LEU A 328 62.15 3.39 -24.14
N LEU A 329 62.33 4.25 -23.14
CA LEU A 329 61.28 4.57 -22.17
C LEU A 329 60.02 5.12 -22.86
N SER A 330 60.19 6.07 -23.79
CA SER A 330 59.06 6.64 -24.55
C SER A 330 58.35 5.60 -25.41
N GLY A 331 59.08 4.65 -26.02
CA GLY A 331 58.47 3.56 -26.81
C GLY A 331 57.64 2.62 -25.95
N VAL A 332 58.17 2.20 -24.79
CA VAL A 332 57.46 1.33 -23.84
C VAL A 332 56.26 2.05 -23.23
N GLU A 333 56.44 3.33 -22.84
CA GLU A 333 55.35 4.13 -22.31
C GLU A 333 54.23 4.29 -23.34
N SER A 334 54.57 4.61 -24.59
CA SER A 334 53.60 4.75 -25.69
C SER A 334 52.83 3.44 -25.95
N ALA A 335 53.50 2.28 -25.85
CA ALA A 335 52.84 1.00 -26.05
C ALA A 335 51.85 0.67 -24.91
N ILE A 336 52.27 0.87 -23.65
CA ILE A 336 51.46 0.58 -22.47
C ILE A 336 50.31 1.59 -22.33
N SER A 337 50.61 2.90 -22.47
CA SER A 337 49.56 3.93 -22.36
C SER A 337 48.56 3.81 -23.49
N GLY A 338 48.97 3.53 -24.71
CA GLY A 338 48.06 3.36 -25.84
C GLY A 338 47.04 2.21 -25.62
N TRP A 339 47.46 1.13 -24.99
CA TRP A 339 46.55 0.03 -24.58
C TRP A 339 45.70 0.48 -23.38
N SER A 340 46.33 0.99 -22.32
CA SER A 340 45.64 1.40 -21.09
C SER A 340 44.58 2.48 -21.35
N ASP A 341 44.93 3.54 -22.07
CA ASP A 341 44.02 4.65 -22.37
C ASP A 341 42.80 4.20 -23.19
N THR A 342 43.00 3.24 -24.10
CA THR A 342 41.90 2.69 -24.90
C THR A 342 40.85 2.05 -24.01
N TYR A 343 41.27 1.14 -23.14
CA TYR A 343 40.33 0.39 -22.28
C TYR A 343 39.83 1.23 -21.11
N GLN A 344 40.62 2.17 -20.62
CA GLN A 344 40.15 3.12 -19.64
C GLN A 344 39.03 4.01 -20.20
N GLN A 345 39.13 4.49 -21.44
CA GLN A 345 38.04 5.21 -22.10
C GLN A 345 36.77 4.37 -22.25
N HIS A 346 36.88 3.05 -22.40
CA HIS A 346 35.72 2.15 -22.41
C HIS A 346 35.09 2.08 -21.04
N VAL A 347 35.87 1.89 -19.97
CA VAL A 347 35.38 1.90 -18.57
C VAL A 347 34.76 3.24 -18.21
N ASP A 348 35.37 4.37 -18.58
CA ASP A 348 34.85 5.71 -18.32
C ASP A 348 33.48 5.93 -19.00
N ARG A 349 33.36 5.55 -20.28
CA ARG A 349 32.08 5.61 -21.02
C ARG A 349 31.01 4.72 -20.38
N PHE A 350 31.40 3.53 -19.98
CA PHE A 350 30.52 2.60 -19.24
C PHE A 350 30.03 3.23 -17.93
N LEU A 351 30.94 3.72 -17.07
CA LEU A 351 30.58 4.37 -15.81
C LEU A 351 29.73 5.63 -15.99
N GLN A 352 29.96 6.41 -17.03
CA GLN A 352 29.09 7.55 -17.39
C GLN A 352 27.71 7.10 -17.82
N SER A 353 27.58 5.95 -18.49
CA SER A 353 26.27 5.38 -18.87
C SER A 353 25.49 4.93 -17.63
N VAL A 354 26.17 4.24 -16.71
CA VAL A 354 25.64 3.82 -15.40
C VAL A 354 25.19 5.03 -14.58
N GLY A 355 26.03 6.06 -14.45
CA GLY A 355 25.72 7.28 -13.71
C GLY A 355 24.48 8.02 -14.25
N ARG A 356 24.35 8.13 -15.57
CA ARG A 356 23.16 8.72 -16.21
C ARG A 356 21.89 7.91 -15.99
N ALA A 357 21.99 6.59 -16.02
CA ALA A 357 20.85 5.69 -15.75
C ALA A 357 20.41 5.80 -14.28
N SER A 358 21.35 5.75 -13.34
CA SER A 358 21.10 5.91 -11.91
C SER A 358 20.47 7.27 -11.56
N ALA A 359 20.97 8.37 -12.16
CA ALA A 359 20.42 9.71 -11.95
C ALA A 359 18.95 9.83 -12.43
N ARG A 360 18.59 9.19 -13.55
CA ARG A 360 17.20 9.15 -14.03
C ARG A 360 16.29 8.35 -13.09
N GLN A 361 16.80 7.29 -12.49
CA GLN A 361 16.09 6.42 -11.59
C GLN A 361 15.82 7.09 -10.24
N SER A 362 16.80 7.77 -9.65
CA SER A 362 16.68 8.46 -8.36
C SER A 362 15.59 9.55 -8.36
N GLY A 363 15.19 10.04 -9.54
CA GLY A 363 14.07 10.96 -9.72
C GLY A 363 12.68 10.32 -9.55
N ARG A 364 12.54 8.99 -9.65
CA ARG A 364 11.26 8.29 -9.59
C ARG A 364 10.82 8.06 -8.15
N GLN A 365 9.51 8.26 -7.87
CA GLN A 365 8.97 8.02 -6.53
C GLN A 365 8.98 6.54 -6.16
N SER A 366 8.70 5.64 -7.11
CA SER A 366 8.76 4.18 -6.92
C SER A 366 10.15 3.72 -6.48
N TRP A 367 11.21 4.30 -7.04
CA TRP A 367 12.58 4.01 -6.63
C TRP A 367 12.89 4.44 -5.19
N ARG A 368 12.45 5.63 -4.79
CA ARG A 368 12.64 6.11 -3.40
C ARG A 368 11.90 5.23 -2.40
N ASN A 369 10.67 4.85 -2.72
CA ASN A 369 9.89 3.94 -1.89
C ASN A 369 10.57 2.55 -1.79
N LEU A 370 11.12 2.04 -2.89
CA LEU A 370 11.87 0.79 -2.88
C LEU A 370 13.11 0.88 -1.98
N GLN A 371 13.86 1.98 -2.05
CA GLN A 371 15.02 2.22 -1.19
C GLN A 371 14.64 2.27 0.30
N GLU A 372 13.53 2.93 0.64
CA GLU A 372 13.01 2.94 2.02
C GLU A 372 12.69 1.52 2.51
N ILE A 373 12.06 0.70 1.69
CA ILE A 373 11.73 -0.70 2.04
C ILE A 373 13.01 -1.53 2.24
N VAL A 374 13.97 -1.39 1.32
CA VAL A 374 15.28 -2.09 1.44
C VAL A 374 15.97 -1.72 2.74
N THR A 375 16.00 -0.43 3.09
CA THR A 375 16.60 0.06 4.34
C THR A 375 15.90 -0.52 5.57
N VAL A 376 14.57 -0.52 5.58
CA VAL A 376 13.78 -1.09 6.69
C VAL A 376 14.04 -2.59 6.84
N ILE A 377 14.11 -3.34 5.74
CA ILE A 377 14.40 -4.78 5.77
C ILE A 377 15.81 -5.04 6.30
N GLU A 378 16.81 -4.26 5.87
CA GLU A 378 18.20 -4.36 6.36
C GLU A 378 18.31 -4.05 7.86
N GLU A 379 17.55 -3.08 8.36
CA GLU A 379 17.52 -2.74 9.79
C GLU A 379 16.83 -3.83 10.64
N MET A 380 15.88 -4.57 10.06
CA MET A 380 15.15 -5.65 10.76
C MET A 380 15.91 -6.98 10.82
N GLU A 381 16.83 -7.26 9.90
CA GLU A 381 17.54 -8.54 9.84
C GLU A 381 18.38 -8.90 11.09
N PRO A 382 19.05 -7.97 11.81
CA PRO A 382 19.91 -8.36 12.94
C PRO A 382 19.15 -8.83 14.18
N THR A 383 17.89 -8.43 14.37
CA THR A 383 17.13 -8.69 15.61
C THR A 383 16.06 -9.76 15.49
N SER A 384 15.63 -10.10 14.29
CA SER A 384 14.49 -11.03 14.08
C SER A 384 14.90 -12.50 13.97
N ILE A 385 16.17 -12.81 13.70
CA ILE A 385 16.64 -14.20 13.55
C ILE A 385 16.58 -14.97 14.87
N GLU A 386 16.79 -14.33 16.01
CA GLU A 386 16.65 -14.97 17.32
C GLU A 386 15.21 -15.06 17.83
N SER A 387 14.35 -14.10 17.48
CA SER A 387 12.93 -14.08 17.88
C SER A 387 12.03 -14.95 17.01
N ALA A 388 12.41 -15.22 15.76
CA ALA A 388 11.64 -16.04 14.81
C ALA A 388 11.64 -17.55 15.14
N ARG A 389 12.37 -17.99 16.18
CA ARG A 389 12.26 -19.37 16.67
C ARG A 389 10.95 -19.68 17.40
N VAL A 390 10.11 -18.69 17.68
CA VAL A 390 8.85 -18.84 18.45
C VAL A 390 7.57 -18.67 17.64
N GLY A 391 7.63 -18.19 16.38
CA GLY A 391 6.44 -17.98 15.55
C GLY A 391 6.54 -18.62 14.16
N LYS A 392 5.74 -19.66 13.91
CA LYS A 392 5.77 -20.50 12.70
C LYS A 392 5.29 -19.83 11.39
N HIS A 393 5.08 -18.50 11.33
CA HIS A 393 4.36 -17.87 10.19
C HIS A 393 5.04 -16.69 9.47
N VAL A 394 6.26 -16.30 9.81
CA VAL A 394 6.98 -15.26 9.04
C VAL A 394 8.35 -15.79 8.65
N LYS A 395 8.40 -16.65 7.64
CA LYS A 395 9.68 -17.27 7.18
C LYS A 395 10.04 -16.91 5.74
N THR A 396 9.35 -15.95 5.11
CA THR A 396 9.70 -15.52 3.76
C THR A 396 9.96 -14.01 3.75
N VAL A 397 10.92 -13.58 2.95
CA VAL A 397 11.18 -12.16 2.64
C VAL A 397 9.89 -11.45 2.22
N GLY A 398 8.98 -12.15 1.54
CA GLY A 398 7.64 -11.67 1.20
C GLY A 398 6.82 -11.23 2.41
N GLY A 399 6.87 -11.96 3.53
CA GLY A 399 6.19 -11.57 4.76
C GLY A 399 6.75 -10.29 5.39
N ALA A 400 8.08 -10.11 5.34
CA ALA A 400 8.75 -8.90 5.81
C ALA A 400 8.43 -7.68 4.92
N VAL A 401 8.33 -7.86 3.60
CA VAL A 401 7.91 -6.82 2.64
C VAL A 401 6.48 -6.38 2.90
N ILE A 402 5.56 -7.30 3.11
CA ILE A 402 4.15 -6.97 3.43
C ILE A 402 4.07 -6.22 4.78
N ALA A 403 4.82 -6.63 5.79
CA ALA A 403 4.88 -5.93 7.07
C ALA A 403 5.44 -4.50 6.92
N ALA A 404 6.52 -4.32 6.16
CA ALA A 404 7.11 -3.02 5.86
C ALA A 404 6.14 -2.10 5.09
N LEU A 405 5.40 -2.63 4.11
CA LEU A 405 4.35 -1.89 3.38
C LEU A 405 3.21 -1.46 4.31
N GLN A 406 2.81 -2.30 5.26
CA GLN A 406 1.78 -1.97 6.24
C GLN A 406 2.23 -0.87 7.21
N ASP A 407 3.49 -0.89 7.65
CA ASP A 407 4.04 0.15 8.54
C ASP A 407 4.20 1.50 7.82
N ILE A 408 4.62 1.51 6.56
CA ILE A 408 4.70 2.73 5.73
C ILE A 408 3.31 3.32 5.49
N SER A 409 2.29 2.50 5.23
CA SER A 409 0.91 2.97 5.03
C SER A 409 0.28 3.56 6.29
N ARG A 410 0.65 3.05 7.49
CA ARG A 410 0.17 3.57 8.79
C ARG A 410 0.80 4.91 9.19
N VAL A 411 2.02 5.20 8.74
CA VAL A 411 2.76 6.42 9.11
C VAL A 411 2.39 7.62 8.21
N ARG A 412 1.84 7.40 7.02
CA ARG A 412 1.52 8.46 6.05
C ARG A 412 0.42 9.47 6.43
N PRO A 413 -0.64 9.20 7.24
CA PRO A 413 -1.65 10.22 7.51
C PRO A 413 -1.22 11.36 8.44
N ALA A 414 -0.08 11.25 9.13
CA ALA A 414 0.30 12.21 10.19
C ALA A 414 1.42 13.21 9.83
N LYS A 415 2.05 13.14 8.66
CA LYS A 415 3.25 13.96 8.34
C LYS A 415 3.15 14.86 7.10
N SER A 416 1.96 15.33 6.73
CA SER A 416 1.86 16.43 5.74
C SER A 416 2.08 17.83 6.34
N ALA A 417 2.56 17.94 7.57
CA ALA A 417 2.90 19.20 8.20
C ALA A 417 4.43 19.39 8.26
N ARG A 418 4.94 20.22 7.33
CA ARG A 418 6.19 20.96 7.43
C ARG A 418 7.42 20.18 7.93
N MET A 419 8.10 19.47 7.07
CA MET A 419 9.54 19.29 7.23
C MET A 419 10.25 20.60 6.81
N LYS A 420 10.70 21.35 7.80
CA LYS A 420 11.79 22.32 7.63
C LYS A 420 13.00 21.56 7.11
N ASN A 421 13.59 22.06 6.01
CA ASN A 421 14.92 21.65 5.57
C ASN A 421 15.89 21.65 6.78
N PRO A 422 16.48 20.52 7.17
CA PRO A 422 17.74 20.53 7.87
C PRO A 422 18.80 20.89 6.84
N GLY A 423 19.68 21.79 7.23
CA GLY A 423 20.70 22.38 6.39
C GLY A 423 21.48 21.36 5.59
N SER A 424 21.80 21.77 4.41
CA SER A 424 22.72 21.16 3.48
C SER A 424 24.04 20.77 4.16
N GLU A 425 24.12 19.54 4.61
CA GLU A 425 25.39 18.84 4.64
C GLU A 425 25.27 17.68 3.65
N SER A 426 25.96 17.90 2.56
CA SER A 426 26.07 17.04 1.40
C SER A 426 26.71 15.71 1.78
N SER A 427 25.91 14.67 1.99
CA SER A 427 26.31 13.33 1.64
C SER A 427 25.60 12.93 0.35
N SER A 428 25.92 13.63 -0.71
CA SER A 428 25.69 13.16 -2.06
C SER A 428 26.71 12.05 -2.33
N GLY A 429 26.36 10.82 -1.95
CA GLY A 429 26.92 9.60 -2.55
C GLY A 429 26.42 9.49 -3.99
N GLY A 430 26.36 10.62 -4.71
CA GLY A 430 26.17 10.65 -6.13
C GLY A 430 27.42 10.12 -6.81
N VAL A 431 27.27 9.46 -7.93
CA VAL A 431 28.29 9.19 -8.96
C VAL A 431 28.80 10.55 -9.46
N GLY A 432 29.37 11.33 -8.55
CA GLY A 432 29.92 12.65 -8.76
C GLY A 432 31.43 12.55 -8.61
N ASP A 433 32.11 12.99 -9.61
CA ASP A 433 33.55 13.21 -9.69
C ASP A 433 34.44 11.99 -9.47
N TRP A 434 34.46 11.15 -10.49
CA TRP A 434 35.68 10.45 -10.79
C TRP A 434 36.77 11.51 -11.07
N SER A 435 37.60 11.81 -10.09
CA SER A 435 38.76 12.62 -10.36
C SER A 435 39.73 11.76 -11.18
N PRO A 436 40.24 12.28 -12.30
CA PRO A 436 41.30 11.62 -13.08
C PRO A 436 42.52 11.20 -12.25
N SER A 437 42.65 11.75 -11.03
CA SER A 437 43.76 11.53 -10.12
C SER A 437 43.89 10.10 -9.57
N GLU A 438 42.81 9.34 -9.40
CA GLU A 438 42.90 7.95 -8.88
C GLU A 438 43.32 6.97 -9.96
N VAL A 439 42.93 7.21 -11.21
CA VAL A 439 43.37 6.43 -12.36
C VAL A 439 44.79 6.80 -12.75
N LEU A 440 45.17 8.08 -12.61
CA LEU A 440 46.55 8.55 -12.79
C LEU A 440 47.49 7.87 -11.78
N ALA A 441 46.99 7.58 -10.55
CA ALA A 441 47.77 6.85 -9.55
C ALA A 441 48.05 5.40 -9.97
N ALA A 442 47.10 4.74 -10.64
CA ALA A 442 47.27 3.39 -11.18
C ALA A 442 48.27 3.40 -12.35
N ALA A 443 48.15 4.31 -13.30
CA ALA A 443 49.12 4.46 -14.40
C ALA A 443 50.53 4.78 -13.91
N THR A 444 50.65 5.60 -12.88
CA THR A 444 51.95 5.94 -12.26
C THR A 444 52.57 4.74 -11.56
N ALA A 445 51.74 3.85 -10.95
CA ALA A 445 52.23 2.63 -10.33
C ALA A 445 52.73 1.60 -11.38
N VAL A 446 52.04 1.47 -12.52
CA VAL A 446 52.52 0.65 -13.65
C VAL A 446 53.89 1.15 -14.13
N TRP A 447 54.01 2.46 -14.27
CA TRP A 447 55.24 3.07 -14.77
C TRP A 447 56.45 2.84 -13.84
N LYS A 448 56.28 2.97 -12.53
CA LYS A 448 57.34 2.68 -11.56
C LYS A 448 57.81 1.24 -11.59
N LEU A 449 56.86 0.28 -11.76
CA LEU A 449 57.19 -1.14 -11.87
C LEU A 449 57.85 -1.47 -13.21
N ALA A 450 57.40 -0.84 -14.28
CA ALA A 450 58.02 -0.99 -15.62
C ALA A 450 59.46 -0.53 -15.66
N GLN A 451 59.80 0.54 -14.93
CA GLN A 451 61.21 1.05 -14.85
C GLN A 451 62.16 -0.03 -14.30
N VAL A 452 61.78 -0.79 -13.31
CA VAL A 452 62.63 -1.87 -12.72
C VAL A 452 62.93 -2.94 -13.77
N VAL A 453 61.93 -3.31 -14.60
CA VAL A 453 62.12 -4.27 -15.70
C VAL A 453 63.01 -3.74 -16.80
N LEU A 454 62.93 -2.42 -17.07
CA LEU A 454 63.76 -1.77 -18.07
C LEU A 454 65.22 -1.57 -17.64
N ASP A 455 65.48 -1.41 -16.33
CA ASP A 455 66.85 -1.40 -15.79
C ASP A 455 67.54 -2.75 -16.10
N GLU A 456 66.85 -3.89 -15.97
CA GLU A 456 67.36 -5.23 -16.35
C GLU A 456 67.70 -5.35 -17.83
N TRP A 457 66.93 -4.66 -18.73
CA TRP A 457 67.22 -4.62 -20.13
C TRP A 457 68.48 -3.80 -20.44
N GLU A 458 68.66 -2.69 -19.80
CA GLU A 458 69.84 -1.83 -19.94
C GLU A 458 71.11 -2.54 -19.50
N ASP A 459 71.07 -3.23 -18.38
CA ASP A 459 72.18 -4.05 -17.89
C ASP A 459 72.56 -5.13 -18.91
N TYR A 460 71.56 -5.79 -19.49
CA TYR A 460 71.76 -6.79 -20.53
C TYR A 460 72.35 -6.18 -21.80
N ARG A 461 71.89 -5.02 -22.21
CA ARG A 461 72.41 -4.26 -23.37
C ARG A 461 73.85 -3.80 -23.13
N ALA A 462 74.18 -3.28 -21.97
CA ALA A 462 75.53 -2.85 -21.62
C ALA A 462 76.53 -4.05 -21.66
N ALA A 463 76.11 -5.24 -21.34
CA ALA A 463 76.91 -6.48 -21.41
C ALA A 463 77.15 -6.95 -22.86
N ARG A 464 76.54 -6.34 -23.88
CA ARG A 464 76.69 -6.69 -25.31
C ARG A 464 78.13 -6.55 -25.79
N GLU A 465 78.91 -5.58 -25.30
CA GLU A 465 80.29 -5.34 -25.71
C GLU A 465 81.28 -6.42 -25.20
N THR A 466 80.91 -7.16 -24.21
CA THR A 466 81.76 -8.14 -23.50
C THR A 466 81.52 -9.62 -23.84
N ALA A 467 80.40 -9.95 -24.51
CA ALA A 467 80.03 -11.33 -24.76
C ALA A 467 79.45 -11.49 -26.19
N LEU A 468 79.76 -12.65 -26.84
CA LEU A 468 79.14 -13.11 -28.07
C LEU A 468 77.62 -13.30 -27.92
N HIS A 469 76.88 -12.23 -27.79
CA HIS A 469 75.41 -12.28 -27.69
C HIS A 469 74.84 -12.42 -29.09
N SER A 470 74.30 -13.55 -29.38
CA SER A 470 73.63 -13.81 -30.65
C SER A 470 72.27 -13.08 -30.67
N GLU A 471 71.86 -12.61 -31.85
CA GLU A 471 70.53 -12.05 -32.12
C GLU A 471 69.36 -12.91 -31.53
N LYS A 472 69.55 -14.23 -31.53
CA LYS A 472 68.59 -15.18 -30.91
C LYS A 472 68.43 -14.98 -29.40
N LEU A 473 69.52 -14.70 -28.67
CA LEU A 473 69.49 -14.44 -27.23
C LEU A 473 68.84 -13.07 -26.91
N ALA A 474 69.09 -12.05 -27.74
CA ALA A 474 68.46 -10.73 -27.61
C ALA A 474 66.95 -10.83 -27.82
N LYS A 475 66.49 -11.59 -28.83
CA LYS A 475 65.06 -11.84 -29.07
C LYS A 475 64.40 -12.56 -27.90
N ALA A 476 65.01 -13.66 -27.41
CA ALA A 476 64.46 -14.40 -26.27
C ALA A 476 64.39 -13.54 -25.01
N ARG A 477 65.37 -12.66 -24.80
CA ARG A 477 65.35 -11.73 -23.66
C ARG A 477 64.29 -10.65 -23.80
N ALA A 478 64.13 -10.07 -24.98
CA ALA A 478 63.09 -9.09 -25.27
C ALA A 478 61.67 -9.69 -25.10
N GLU A 479 61.48 -10.92 -25.60
CA GLU A 479 60.22 -11.64 -25.42
C GLU A 479 59.89 -11.88 -23.94
N LYS A 480 60.88 -12.29 -23.13
CA LYS A 480 60.72 -12.49 -21.70
C LYS A 480 60.33 -11.20 -20.98
N LEU A 481 61.05 -10.11 -21.20
CA LEU A 481 60.79 -8.83 -20.59
C LEU A 481 59.44 -8.23 -21.02
N ALA A 482 59.06 -8.42 -22.29
CA ALA A 482 57.73 -8.06 -22.77
C ALA A 482 56.60 -8.80 -22.01
N VAL A 483 56.81 -10.09 -21.68
CA VAL A 483 55.88 -10.87 -20.86
C VAL A 483 55.80 -10.28 -19.43
N ASP A 484 56.95 -9.92 -18.83
CA ASP A 484 56.97 -9.31 -17.49
C ASP A 484 56.27 -7.95 -17.46
N LEU A 485 56.46 -7.12 -18.49
CA LEU A 485 55.76 -5.84 -18.65
C LEU A 485 54.25 -6.00 -18.85
N VAL A 486 53.84 -6.98 -19.65
CA VAL A 486 52.41 -7.32 -19.83
C VAL A 486 51.80 -7.81 -18.53
N ALA A 487 52.50 -8.64 -17.73
CA ALA A 487 51.99 -9.10 -16.43
C ALA A 487 51.77 -7.94 -15.45
N ILE A 488 52.65 -6.93 -15.48
CA ILE A 488 52.45 -5.70 -14.70
C ILE A 488 51.19 -4.95 -15.17
N ALA A 489 51.03 -4.76 -16.50
CA ALA A 489 49.85 -4.08 -17.07
C ALA A 489 48.57 -4.84 -16.71
N GLN A 490 48.56 -6.17 -16.78
CA GLN A 490 47.45 -7.01 -16.38
C GLN A 490 47.13 -6.86 -14.90
N THR A 491 48.11 -6.86 -14.00
CA THR A 491 47.89 -6.69 -12.57
C THR A 491 47.20 -5.36 -12.22
N VAL A 492 47.55 -4.30 -12.93
CA VAL A 492 46.89 -3.00 -12.74
C VAL A 492 45.49 -2.99 -13.31
N TRP A 493 45.30 -3.60 -14.48
CA TRP A 493 43.97 -3.77 -15.06
C TRP A 493 43.04 -4.54 -14.13
N ASP A 494 43.50 -5.64 -13.53
CA ASP A 494 42.73 -6.41 -12.57
C ASP A 494 42.25 -5.52 -11.40
N LYS A 495 43.08 -4.60 -10.90
CA LYS A 495 42.66 -3.64 -9.86
C LYS A 495 41.61 -2.64 -10.34
N VAL A 496 41.74 -2.15 -11.59
CA VAL A 496 40.73 -1.27 -12.19
C VAL A 496 39.38 -1.99 -12.30
N MET A 497 39.40 -3.25 -12.72
CA MET A 497 38.18 -4.04 -12.83
C MET A 497 37.53 -4.30 -11.47
N VAL A 498 38.28 -4.68 -10.45
CA VAL A 498 37.77 -4.89 -9.08
C VAL A 498 37.15 -3.61 -8.51
N GLU A 499 37.82 -2.47 -8.68
CA GLU A 499 37.27 -1.17 -8.23
C GLU A 499 36.02 -0.77 -9.02
N THR A 500 35.98 -1.04 -10.32
CA THR A 500 34.80 -0.76 -11.15
C THR A 500 33.61 -1.64 -10.75
N GLU A 501 33.84 -2.93 -10.49
CA GLU A 501 32.80 -3.84 -9.97
C GLU A 501 32.32 -3.39 -8.59
N HIS A 502 33.23 -2.98 -7.70
CA HIS A 502 32.84 -2.47 -6.39
C HIS A 502 31.94 -1.24 -6.51
N ARG A 503 32.28 -0.28 -7.36
CA ARG A 503 31.47 0.91 -7.62
C ARG A 503 30.13 0.57 -8.24
N LEU A 504 30.08 -0.39 -9.15
CA LEU A 504 28.83 -0.87 -9.72
C LEU A 504 27.90 -1.40 -8.62
N ARG A 505 28.40 -2.19 -7.68
CA ARG A 505 27.64 -2.71 -6.53
C ARG A 505 27.12 -1.61 -5.61
N VAL A 506 27.87 -0.52 -5.41
CA VAL A 506 27.46 0.61 -4.58
C VAL A 506 26.32 1.40 -5.22
N VAL A 507 26.35 1.54 -6.55
CA VAL A 507 25.33 2.29 -7.32
C VAL A 507 24.07 1.46 -7.51
N ASP A 508 24.21 0.14 -7.47
CA ASP A 508 23.17 -0.80 -7.82
C ASP A 508 22.53 -1.42 -6.57
N PHE A 509 21.26 -1.08 -6.36
CA PHE A 509 20.40 -1.62 -5.31
C PHE A 509 19.76 -2.97 -5.68
N SER A 510 20.30 -3.68 -6.68
CA SER A 510 19.78 -4.98 -7.08
C SER A 510 20.02 -6.01 -5.96
N LYS A 511 18.93 -6.44 -5.34
CA LYS A 511 18.91 -7.55 -4.38
C LYS A 511 17.90 -8.58 -4.88
N PRO A 512 18.36 -9.68 -5.48
CA PRO A 512 17.48 -10.71 -6.02
C PRO A 512 16.46 -11.22 -4.98
N GLU A 513 16.85 -11.34 -3.72
CA GLU A 513 15.99 -11.77 -2.61
C GLU A 513 14.80 -10.82 -2.40
N ILE A 514 15.00 -9.50 -2.54
CA ILE A 514 13.94 -8.50 -2.41
C ILE A 514 13.05 -8.50 -3.66
N THR A 515 13.65 -8.64 -4.85
CA THR A 515 12.90 -8.74 -6.11
C THR A 515 11.97 -9.95 -6.08
N ASP A 516 12.48 -11.11 -5.68
CA ASP A 516 11.69 -12.33 -5.56
C ASP A 516 10.60 -12.21 -4.50
N GLY A 517 10.91 -11.62 -3.34
CA GLY A 517 9.96 -11.37 -2.28
C GLY A 517 8.82 -10.43 -2.69
N LEU A 518 9.12 -9.36 -3.43
CA LEU A 518 8.11 -8.45 -3.98
C LEU A 518 7.24 -9.13 -5.03
N ARG A 519 7.83 -9.91 -5.93
CA ARG A 519 7.11 -10.70 -6.94
C ARG A 519 6.17 -11.70 -6.29
N GLU A 520 6.65 -12.46 -5.31
CA GLU A 520 5.83 -13.40 -4.55
C GLU A 520 4.67 -12.72 -3.84
N SER A 521 4.92 -11.55 -3.22
CA SER A 521 3.88 -10.76 -2.56
C SER A 521 2.80 -10.28 -3.51
N VAL A 522 3.16 -9.77 -4.69
CA VAL A 522 2.22 -9.37 -5.74
C VAL A 522 1.37 -10.57 -6.20
N ASP A 523 2.00 -11.72 -6.43
CA ASP A 523 1.29 -12.93 -6.85
C ASP A 523 0.34 -13.46 -5.77
N GLN A 524 0.73 -13.40 -4.50
CA GLN A 524 -0.13 -13.78 -3.37
C GLN A 524 -1.33 -12.84 -3.25
N LEU A 525 -1.13 -11.52 -3.35
CA LEU A 525 -2.21 -10.54 -3.33
C LEU A 525 -3.19 -10.75 -4.48
N ARG A 526 -2.71 -10.97 -5.71
CA ARG A 526 -3.55 -11.26 -6.87
C ARG A 526 -4.37 -12.54 -6.69
N LYS A 527 -3.75 -13.61 -6.21
CA LYS A 527 -4.45 -14.88 -5.93
C LYS A 527 -5.52 -14.71 -4.87
N ALA A 528 -5.22 -13.96 -3.81
CA ALA A 528 -6.16 -13.67 -2.74
C ALA A 528 -7.37 -12.86 -3.24
N ILE A 529 -7.14 -11.81 -4.03
CA ILE A 529 -8.21 -10.99 -4.62
C ILE A 529 -9.10 -11.85 -5.52
N ASN A 530 -8.51 -12.63 -6.44
CA ASN A 530 -9.25 -13.48 -7.36
C ASN A 530 -10.10 -14.53 -6.63
N ALA A 531 -9.57 -15.13 -5.55
CA ALA A 531 -10.31 -16.08 -4.72
C ALA A 531 -11.51 -15.40 -4.04
N ALA A 532 -11.35 -14.21 -3.50
CA ALA A 532 -12.45 -13.45 -2.88
C ALA A 532 -13.50 -13.00 -3.91
N GLU A 533 -13.08 -12.54 -5.08
CA GLU A 533 -14.02 -12.17 -6.16
C GLU A 533 -14.84 -13.37 -6.63
N THR A 534 -14.25 -14.58 -6.63
CA THR A 534 -14.97 -15.83 -6.90
C THR A 534 -15.99 -16.16 -5.81
N LEU A 535 -15.74 -15.79 -4.53
CA LEU A 535 -16.68 -15.95 -3.44
C LEU A 535 -17.82 -14.92 -3.51
N LEU A 536 -17.57 -13.75 -4.07
CA LEU A 536 -18.56 -12.68 -4.23
C LEU A 536 -19.49 -12.88 -5.44
N ALA A 537 -19.01 -13.60 -6.47
CA ALA A 537 -19.77 -13.91 -7.68
C ALA A 537 -20.84 -14.99 -7.44
#